data_018eddd49a7340d32f4dc60556fcae97
#
_entry.id   018eddd49a7340d32f4dc60556fcae97
#
_cell.length_a   1.000
_cell.length_b   1.000
_cell.length_c   1.000
_cell.angle_alpha   90.00
_cell.angle_beta   90.00
_cell.angle_gamma   90.00
#
_symmetry.space_group_name_H-M   'P 1'
#
loop_
_entity.id
_entity.type
_entity.pdbx_description
1 polymer ?
#
loop_
_entity_poly.entity_id
_entity_poly.type
_entity_poly.pdbx_seq_one_letter_code
_entity_poly.pdbx_strand_id
1 'polypeptide(L)'
;MRSSLIRQRLRHNKPARIACLYYPTMMMPAHAARAGFAAIWLDTEHCTWERRELQRLIAHHHLANIDCIVRTGSRNAAELYHLLEDGATGLMIPHVNSPEEAAALARATKFPPLGQRGLDGAGLDNN
;
A
#
# COMPACT_ATOMS: atom_id res chain seq x y z
N MET A 1 14.64 -2.17 0.60
CA MET A 1 13.27 -1.66 0.25
C MET A 1 13.39 -0.56 -0.78
N ARG A 2 12.60 -0.61 -1.83
CA ARG A 2 12.45 0.46 -2.82
C ARG A 2 11.94 1.74 -2.13
N SER A 3 12.52 2.90 -2.44
CA SER A 3 12.03 4.16 -1.88
C SER A 3 10.69 4.56 -2.54
N SER A 4 9.74 5.03 -1.72
CA SER A 4 8.42 5.44 -2.21
C SER A 4 8.50 6.69 -3.09
N LEU A 5 7.94 6.63 -4.29
CA LEU A 5 7.85 7.75 -5.22
C LEU A 5 6.96 8.87 -4.69
N ILE A 6 5.86 8.54 -4.01
CA ILE A 6 5.00 9.54 -3.35
C ILE A 6 5.82 10.33 -2.33
N ARG A 7 6.52 9.63 -1.41
CA ARG A 7 7.33 10.30 -0.38
C ARG A 7 8.45 11.15 -0.96
N GLN A 8 9.09 10.69 -2.03
CA GLN A 8 10.12 11.47 -2.74
C GLN A 8 9.53 12.77 -3.30
N ARG A 9 8.40 12.69 -4.01
CA ARG A 9 7.75 13.88 -4.57
C ARG A 9 7.34 14.87 -3.49
N LEU A 10 6.70 14.40 -2.43
CA LEU A 10 6.26 15.25 -1.32
C LEU A 10 7.44 15.94 -0.60
N ARG A 11 8.56 15.24 -0.40
CA ARG A 11 9.78 15.85 0.18
C ARG A 11 10.37 16.97 -0.67
N HIS A 12 10.11 16.97 -1.98
CA HIS A 12 10.55 18.00 -2.91
C HIS A 12 9.43 19.01 -3.26
N ASN A 13 8.35 19.04 -2.48
CA ASN A 13 7.17 19.89 -2.72
C ASN A 13 6.58 19.71 -4.14
N LYS A 14 6.65 18.49 -4.69
CA LYS A 14 6.08 18.15 -5.99
C LYS A 14 4.80 17.36 -5.83
N PRO A 15 3.78 17.58 -6.68
CA PRO A 15 2.56 16.80 -6.65
C PRO A 15 2.83 15.32 -7.01
N ALA A 16 2.19 14.41 -6.30
CA ALA A 16 2.18 13.00 -6.63
C ALA A 16 0.85 12.66 -7.33
N ARG A 17 0.90 12.28 -8.61
CA ARG A 17 -0.27 11.78 -9.34
C ARG A 17 -0.51 10.33 -8.96
N ILE A 18 -1.74 10.00 -8.58
CA ILE A 18 -2.15 8.66 -8.16
C ILE A 18 -3.35 8.25 -9.00
N ALA A 19 -3.29 7.07 -9.62
CA ALA A 19 -4.43 6.46 -10.31
C ALA A 19 -5.20 5.56 -9.34
N CYS A 20 -6.46 5.27 -9.66
CA CYS A 20 -7.27 4.26 -8.96
C CYS A 20 -7.51 3.08 -9.88
N LEU A 21 -7.47 1.86 -9.34
CA LEU A 21 -7.75 0.65 -10.09
C LEU A 21 -8.79 -0.18 -9.35
N TYR A 22 -9.88 -0.52 -10.05
CA TYR A 22 -11.00 -1.30 -9.53
C TYR A 22 -10.99 -2.77 -10.00
N TYR A 23 -10.17 -3.10 -11.00
CA TYR A 23 -10.12 -4.43 -11.59
C TYR A 23 -8.67 -4.94 -11.69
N PRO A 24 -8.44 -6.27 -11.57
CA PRO A 24 -7.10 -6.85 -11.59
C PRO A 24 -6.47 -6.83 -12.99
N THR A 25 -5.88 -5.71 -13.37
CA THR A 25 -5.20 -5.53 -14.66
C THR A 25 -3.68 -5.49 -14.44
N MET A 26 -3.02 -6.63 -14.60
CA MET A 26 -1.59 -6.82 -14.25
C MET A 26 -0.62 -5.89 -15.00
N MET A 27 -0.99 -5.44 -16.21
CA MET A 27 -0.16 -4.52 -17.00
C MET A 27 -0.32 -3.05 -16.59
N MET A 28 -1.35 -2.72 -15.81
CA MET A 28 -1.66 -1.33 -15.47
C MET A 28 -0.54 -0.63 -14.70
N PRO A 29 0.15 -1.25 -13.72
CA PRO A 29 1.27 -0.61 -13.04
C PRO A 29 2.37 -0.12 -14.01
N ALA A 30 2.74 -0.92 -15.00
CA ALA A 30 3.74 -0.54 -16.00
C ALA A 30 3.27 0.61 -16.89
N HIS A 31 2.00 0.65 -17.28
CA HIS A 31 1.42 1.75 -18.05
C HIS A 31 1.35 3.04 -17.24
N ALA A 32 0.89 2.97 -15.99
CA ALA A 32 0.81 4.12 -15.10
C ALA A 32 2.20 4.70 -14.81
N ALA A 33 3.21 3.86 -14.56
CA ALA A 33 4.59 4.28 -14.34
C ALA A 33 5.12 5.05 -15.56
N ARG A 34 4.92 4.52 -16.77
CA ARG A 34 5.31 5.19 -18.04
C ARG A 34 4.58 6.51 -18.27
N ALA A 35 3.33 6.61 -17.84
CA ALA A 35 2.55 7.84 -17.89
C ALA A 35 2.92 8.85 -16.78
N GLY A 36 3.91 8.51 -15.92
CA GLY A 36 4.45 9.38 -14.87
C GLY A 36 3.58 9.45 -13.61
N PHE A 37 2.72 8.47 -13.36
CA PHE A 37 2.05 8.33 -12.07
C PHE A 37 3.05 7.87 -11.00
N ALA A 38 2.88 8.37 -9.78
CA ALA A 38 3.70 7.98 -8.65
C ALA A 38 3.18 6.72 -7.95
N ALA A 39 1.87 6.47 -8.06
CA ALA A 39 1.21 5.33 -7.44
C ALA A 39 -0.06 4.94 -8.18
N ILE A 40 -0.52 3.72 -7.88
CA ILE A 40 -1.91 3.31 -8.04
C ILE A 40 -2.44 2.93 -6.66
N TRP A 41 -3.69 3.31 -6.35
CA TRP A 41 -4.39 2.76 -5.21
C TRP A 41 -5.39 1.70 -5.67
N LEU A 42 -5.39 0.59 -4.94
CA LEU A 42 -6.26 -0.55 -5.15
C LEU A 42 -7.39 -0.47 -4.13
N ASP A 43 -8.62 -0.53 -4.59
CA ASP A 43 -9.78 -0.43 -3.72
C ASP A 43 -10.27 -1.81 -3.30
N THR A 44 -10.02 -2.18 -2.04
CA THR A 44 -10.54 -3.42 -1.45
C THR A 44 -11.67 -3.17 -0.47
N GLU A 45 -12.10 -1.90 -0.31
CA GLU A 45 -13.28 -1.56 0.49
C GLU A 45 -14.57 -1.75 -0.32
N HIS A 46 -14.62 -1.23 -1.55
CA HIS A 46 -15.80 -1.27 -2.41
C HIS A 46 -15.69 -2.25 -3.57
N CYS A 47 -14.56 -2.93 -3.72
CA CYS A 47 -14.34 -3.93 -4.76
C CYS A 47 -13.91 -5.24 -4.15
N THR A 48 -14.47 -6.33 -4.65
CA THR A 48 -14.07 -7.69 -4.25
C THR A 48 -12.82 -8.10 -5.03
N TRP A 49 -11.77 -8.48 -4.30
CA TRP A 49 -10.50 -8.98 -4.84
C TRP A 49 -10.21 -10.35 -4.29
N GLU A 50 -9.85 -11.26 -5.16
CA GLU A 50 -9.23 -12.50 -4.71
C GLU A 50 -7.85 -12.20 -4.12
N ARG A 51 -7.55 -12.75 -2.94
CA ARG A 51 -6.27 -12.48 -2.24
C ARG A 51 -5.05 -12.70 -3.13
N ARG A 52 -5.05 -13.78 -3.90
CA ARG A 52 -3.94 -14.10 -4.81
C ARG A 52 -3.81 -13.15 -5.98
N GLU A 53 -4.91 -12.59 -6.47
CA GLU A 53 -4.88 -11.56 -7.51
C GLU A 53 -4.27 -10.27 -6.97
N LEU A 54 -4.69 -9.87 -5.77
CA LEU A 54 -4.16 -8.70 -5.08
C LEU A 54 -2.65 -8.82 -4.88
N GLN A 55 -2.17 -9.96 -4.35
CA GLN A 55 -0.73 -10.24 -4.16
C GLN A 55 0.06 -10.13 -5.46
N ARG A 56 -0.44 -10.75 -6.54
CA ARG A 56 0.20 -10.68 -7.87
C ARG A 56 0.26 -9.24 -8.38
N LEU A 57 -0.82 -8.50 -8.24
CA LEU A 57 -0.88 -7.11 -8.70
C LEU A 57 0.07 -6.21 -7.88
N ILE A 58 0.14 -6.40 -6.57
CA ILE A 58 1.12 -5.71 -5.72
C ILE A 58 2.55 -5.99 -6.20
N ALA A 59 2.90 -7.25 -6.50
CA ALA A 59 4.21 -7.60 -7.05
C ALA A 59 4.50 -6.90 -8.40
N HIS A 60 3.49 -6.76 -9.27
CA HIS A 60 3.64 -6.00 -10.52
C HIS A 60 3.94 -4.51 -10.30
N HIS A 61 3.49 -3.91 -9.19
CA HIS A 61 3.88 -2.54 -8.83
C HIS A 61 5.37 -2.45 -8.52
N HIS A 62 5.93 -3.44 -7.82
CA HIS A 62 7.38 -3.49 -7.58
C HIS A 62 8.17 -3.63 -8.87
N LEU A 63 7.77 -4.52 -9.77
CA LEU A 63 8.40 -4.70 -11.08
C LEU A 63 8.33 -3.42 -11.94
N ALA A 64 7.25 -2.67 -11.85
CA ALA A 64 7.06 -1.40 -12.56
C ALA A 64 7.70 -0.19 -11.87
N ASN A 65 8.29 -0.36 -10.70
CA ASN A 65 8.86 0.69 -9.86
C ASN A 65 7.88 1.84 -9.57
N ILE A 66 6.63 1.51 -9.23
CA ILE A 66 5.56 2.45 -8.88
C ILE A 66 4.97 2.07 -7.51
N ASP A 67 4.50 3.05 -6.73
CA ASP A 67 3.91 2.77 -5.43
C ASP A 67 2.55 2.09 -5.56
N CYS A 68 2.25 1.19 -4.61
CA CYS A 68 0.96 0.54 -4.44
C CYS A 68 0.35 0.96 -3.11
N ILE A 69 -0.79 1.66 -3.15
CA ILE A 69 -1.59 1.96 -1.96
C ILE A 69 -2.79 1.02 -1.98
N VAL A 70 -3.08 0.34 -0.87
CA VAL A 70 -4.29 -0.47 -0.75
C VAL A 70 -5.28 0.23 0.18
N ARG A 71 -6.47 0.53 -0.33
CA ARG A 71 -7.59 0.98 0.50
C ARG A 71 -8.30 -0.26 1.05
N THR A 72 -8.42 -0.35 2.37
CA THR A 72 -9.10 -1.45 3.05
C THR A 72 -10.07 -0.93 4.10
N GLY A 73 -11.26 -1.55 4.19
CA GLY A 73 -12.23 -1.30 5.26
C GLY A 73 -11.88 -2.00 6.57
N SER A 74 -10.91 -2.91 6.57
CA SER A 74 -10.50 -3.62 7.77
C SER A 74 -9.67 -2.75 8.71
N ARG A 75 -9.88 -2.95 10.02
CA ARG A 75 -9.07 -2.40 11.11
C ARG A 75 -8.32 -3.48 11.88
N ASN A 76 -8.45 -4.73 11.45
CA ASN A 76 -7.74 -5.85 12.05
C ASN A 76 -6.23 -5.71 11.80
N ALA A 77 -5.44 -5.71 12.86
CA ALA A 77 -3.99 -5.52 12.77
C ALA A 77 -3.32 -6.56 11.85
N ALA A 78 -3.74 -7.84 11.92
CA ALA A 78 -3.18 -8.90 11.09
C ALA A 78 -3.48 -8.67 9.60
N GLU A 79 -4.69 -8.25 9.25
CA GLU A 79 -5.06 -7.94 7.87
C GLU A 79 -4.27 -6.74 7.34
N LEU A 80 -4.06 -5.71 8.17
CA LEU A 80 -3.28 -4.53 7.79
C LEU A 80 -1.82 -4.87 7.50
N TYR A 81 -1.16 -5.61 8.41
CA TYR A 81 0.25 -5.92 8.17
C TYR A 81 0.45 -6.98 7.08
N HIS A 82 -0.50 -7.90 6.85
CA HIS A 82 -0.42 -8.82 5.71
C HIS A 82 -0.41 -8.10 4.36
N LEU A 83 -1.16 -7.01 4.20
CA LEU A 83 -1.10 -6.20 2.97
C LEU A 83 0.29 -5.57 2.77
N LEU A 84 0.93 -5.15 3.87
CA LEU A 84 2.29 -4.62 3.83
C LEU A 84 3.32 -5.72 3.54
N GLU A 85 3.16 -6.92 4.10
CA GLU A 85 4.00 -8.10 3.81
C GLU A 85 3.89 -8.53 2.35
N ASP A 86 2.67 -8.46 1.77
CA ASP A 86 2.45 -8.67 0.33
C ASP A 86 3.17 -7.61 -0.54
N GLY A 87 3.66 -6.51 0.07
CA GLY A 87 4.45 -5.48 -0.59
C GLY A 87 3.73 -4.16 -0.86
N ALA A 88 2.52 -3.92 -0.31
CA ALA A 88 1.89 -2.62 -0.41
C ALA A 88 2.80 -1.53 0.17
N THR A 89 3.01 -0.43 -0.56
CA THR A 89 3.84 0.69 -0.10
C THR A 89 3.12 1.62 0.85
N GLY A 90 1.79 1.49 0.94
CA GLY A 90 0.97 2.25 1.87
C GLY A 90 -0.43 1.67 1.99
N LEU A 91 -1.10 2.03 3.09
CA LEU A 91 -2.50 1.71 3.34
C LEU A 91 -3.32 2.99 3.38
N MET A 92 -4.53 2.92 2.87
CA MET A 92 -5.56 3.94 2.99
C MET A 92 -6.70 3.34 3.81
N ILE A 93 -6.95 3.87 4.99
CA ILE A 93 -7.99 3.38 5.89
C ILE A 93 -9.08 4.44 5.98
N PRO A 94 -10.29 4.15 5.50
CA PRO A 94 -11.39 5.11 5.51
C PRO A 94 -12.00 5.26 6.90
N HIS A 95 -12.81 6.30 7.08
CA HIS A 95 -13.64 6.54 8.27
C HIS A 95 -12.86 6.56 9.60
N VAL A 96 -11.66 7.11 9.61
CA VAL A 96 -10.90 7.35 10.84
C VAL A 96 -11.43 8.62 11.48
N ASN A 97 -12.03 8.48 12.66
CA ASN A 97 -12.82 9.55 13.28
C ASN A 97 -12.16 10.18 14.51
N SER A 98 -11.05 9.64 15.01
CA SER A 98 -10.35 10.20 16.16
C SER A 98 -8.82 10.08 16.05
N PRO A 99 -8.08 10.94 16.75
CA PRO A 99 -6.62 10.81 16.85
C PRO A 99 -6.17 9.50 17.48
N GLU A 100 -6.92 8.97 18.44
CA GLU A 100 -6.63 7.72 19.14
C GLU A 100 -6.75 6.54 18.20
N GLU A 101 -7.79 6.52 17.36
CA GLU A 101 -7.99 5.52 16.31
C GLU A 101 -6.84 5.59 15.29
N ALA A 102 -6.48 6.77 14.82
CA ALA A 102 -5.36 6.96 13.90
C ALA A 102 -4.04 6.45 14.49
N ALA A 103 -3.79 6.75 15.77
CA ALA A 103 -2.59 6.28 16.47
C ALA A 103 -2.57 4.75 16.64
N ALA A 104 -3.72 4.14 16.93
CA ALA A 104 -3.82 2.68 17.04
C ALA A 104 -3.53 1.98 15.69
N LEU A 105 -4.11 2.47 14.60
CA LEU A 105 -3.86 1.98 13.24
C LEU A 105 -2.39 2.14 12.83
N ALA A 106 -1.79 3.30 13.14
CA ALA A 106 -0.37 3.53 12.87
C ALA A 106 0.52 2.54 13.64
N ARG A 107 0.24 2.27 14.93
CA ARG A 107 0.98 1.28 15.72
C ARG A 107 0.83 -0.13 15.17
N ALA A 108 -0.34 -0.51 14.68
CA ALA A 108 -0.58 -1.82 14.08
C ALA A 108 0.28 -2.08 12.83
N THR A 109 0.72 -1.03 12.14
CA THR A 109 1.50 -1.12 10.89
C THR A 109 3.00 -0.85 11.06
N LYS A 110 3.46 -0.52 12.26
CA LYS A 110 4.87 -0.22 12.55
C LYS A 110 5.53 -1.31 13.36
N PHE A 111 6.81 -1.55 13.09
CA PHE A 111 7.64 -2.45 13.90
C PHE A 111 7.97 -1.85 15.26
N PRO A 112 8.29 -2.68 16.27
CA PRO A 112 8.83 -2.19 17.53
C PRO A 112 10.10 -1.32 17.32
N PRO A 113 10.34 -0.27 18.13
CA PRO A 113 9.54 0.17 19.28
C PRO A 113 8.34 1.08 18.92
N LEU A 114 8.15 1.44 17.64
CA LEU A 114 7.12 2.38 17.19
C LEU A 114 5.72 1.77 17.09
N GLY A 115 5.64 0.45 17.06
CA GLY A 115 4.39 -0.30 16.94
C GLY A 115 4.51 -1.75 17.40
N GLN A 116 3.56 -2.57 16.97
CA GLN A 116 3.41 -3.96 17.40
C GLN A 116 3.39 -4.94 16.21
N ARG A 117 3.75 -4.50 15.02
CA ARG A 117 3.77 -5.34 13.82
C ARG A 117 4.77 -6.47 13.98
N GLY A 118 4.35 -7.71 13.69
CA GLY A 118 5.23 -8.87 13.59
C GLY A 118 6.15 -8.79 12.37
N LEU A 119 7.26 -9.52 12.40
CA LEU A 119 8.22 -9.64 11.31
C LEU A 119 8.31 -11.11 10.90
N ASP A 120 7.89 -11.42 9.69
CA ASP A 120 8.05 -12.77 9.11
C ASP A 120 9.44 -12.98 8.48
N GLY A 121 10.09 -11.95 8.01
CA GLY A 121 11.41 -12.06 7.36
C GLY A 121 11.38 -12.44 5.88
N ALA A 122 10.24 -12.87 5.34
CA ALA A 122 10.09 -13.28 3.94
C ALA A 122 9.34 -12.26 3.06
N GLY A 123 8.77 -11.23 3.65
CA GLY A 123 7.95 -10.23 2.94
C GLY A 123 8.77 -9.28 2.06
N LEU A 124 8.12 -8.73 1.03
CA LEU A 124 8.72 -7.73 0.13
C LEU A 124 9.03 -6.39 0.81
N ASP A 125 8.53 -6.17 2.00
CA ASP A 125 8.70 -4.96 2.79
C ASP A 125 9.91 -5.01 3.74
N ASN A 126 10.57 -6.15 3.87
CA ASN A 126 11.67 -6.40 4.80
C ASN A 126 13.07 -6.18 4.19
N ASN A 127 13.16 -5.72 2.94
CA ASN A 127 14.42 -5.47 2.23
C ASN A 127 14.78 -4.00 2.16
#